data_4c5cf61070327087c79ea6f7bf8feec9
#
_entry.id   4c5cf61070327087c79ea6f7bf8feec9
#
_cell.length_a   1.000
_cell.length_b   1.000
_cell.length_c   1.000
_cell.angle_alpha   90.00
_cell.angle_beta   90.00
_cell.angle_gamma   90.00
#
_symmetry.space_group_name_H-M   'P 1'
#
loop_
_entity.id
_entity.type
_entity.pdbx_description
1 polymer ?
#
loop_
_entity_poly.entity_id
_entity_poly.type
_entity_poly.pdbx_seq_one_letter_code
_entity_poly.pdbx_strand_id
1 'polypeptide(L)'
;MVFRNGVMNIKTPVSWMGNKTSILHILYALFPLNYERYIEPFGGSGAVLLGKKKPDKFEVYNDFNHNLINLFRCMRDRPMAFIKELGFYPLNSRDDFNAIKHFFKQEKFEDKYLDEELELTKIILPDLKAEEIIELYVRMKQDYDLRRAVMFLKLLRYSYSSGGKSFACQPFSVMSLFQLIEQVGKRLENTVIENQDFEVLIKHYDRENAFFYCDPPYFSSEYVYQCGFTWDDHQRLKNTLANSKGKWLVSYNDCEEIRNLYDGYSFFDFTRLHNMKQRINAGEQFPELLISNYDMYERQRNKPLQLSLLDLTTEQQIDLEQILKECIINNGK
;
A
#
# COMPACT_ATOMS: atom_id res chain seq x y z
N MET A 1 15.61 -22.85 -7.06
CA MET A 1 14.27 -22.83 -6.44
C MET A 1 13.27 -22.69 -7.57
N VAL A 2 12.44 -23.72 -7.81
CA VAL A 2 11.53 -23.78 -8.95
C VAL A 2 10.32 -22.92 -8.62
N PHE A 3 10.10 -21.86 -9.41
CA PHE A 3 8.88 -21.04 -9.35
C PHE A 3 7.67 -21.95 -9.72
N ARG A 4 6.93 -22.40 -8.75
CA ARG A 4 5.63 -23.02 -8.98
C ARG A 4 4.64 -21.90 -9.30
N ASN A 5 4.19 -21.91 -10.57
CA ASN A 5 3.01 -21.20 -11.07
C ASN A 5 2.86 -19.72 -10.66
N GLY A 6 3.57 -18.79 -11.28
CA GLY A 6 3.23 -17.40 -11.60
C GLY A 6 2.37 -16.51 -10.67
N VAL A 7 1.99 -16.98 -9.50
CA VAL A 7 1.12 -16.31 -8.54
C VAL A 7 1.96 -15.80 -7.38
N MET A 8 2.16 -14.48 -7.31
CA MET A 8 2.89 -13.85 -6.21
C MET A 8 1.88 -13.20 -5.25
N ASN A 9 1.66 -13.81 -4.08
CA ASN A 9 1.06 -13.12 -2.95
C ASN A 9 2.19 -12.58 -2.09
N ILE A 10 2.57 -11.33 -2.32
CA ILE A 10 3.71 -10.68 -1.65
C ILE A 10 3.20 -9.94 -0.42
N LYS A 11 3.76 -10.27 0.73
CA LYS A 11 3.47 -9.53 1.96
C LYS A 11 4.08 -8.14 1.89
N THR A 12 3.38 -7.14 2.42
CA THR A 12 3.96 -5.80 2.55
C THR A 12 5.21 -5.82 3.44
N PRO A 13 6.28 -5.11 3.07
CA PRO A 13 7.50 -5.02 3.88
C PRO A 13 7.30 -4.18 5.14
N VAL A 14 6.28 -3.33 5.16
CA VAL A 14 6.00 -2.42 6.26
C VAL A 14 4.68 -2.76 6.94
N SER A 15 4.68 -2.68 8.25
CA SER A 15 3.44 -2.55 9.01
C SER A 15 3.00 -1.09 8.93
N TRP A 16 1.74 -0.84 8.61
CA TRP A 16 1.18 0.49 8.47
C TRP A 16 -0.20 0.54 9.11
N MET A 17 -0.55 1.68 9.67
CA MET A 17 -1.86 1.86 10.29
C MET A 17 -2.93 1.77 9.20
N GLY A 18 -4.07 1.16 9.51
CA GLY A 18 -5.13 0.96 8.51
C GLY A 18 -4.85 -0.15 7.47
N ASN A 19 -3.78 -0.94 7.63
CA ASN A 19 -3.42 -2.01 6.69
C ASN A 19 -4.60 -2.94 6.39
N LYS A 20 -4.85 -3.18 5.11
CA LYS A 20 -5.98 -3.96 4.58
C LYS A 20 -5.69 -5.46 4.40
N THR A 21 -4.53 -5.95 4.88
CA THR A 21 -4.11 -7.36 4.67
C THR A 21 -5.18 -8.38 5.09
N SER A 22 -5.90 -8.13 6.18
CA SER A 22 -6.93 -9.04 6.69
C SER A 22 -8.20 -9.10 5.83
N ILE A 23 -8.46 -8.09 5.02
CA ILE A 23 -9.69 -7.97 4.20
C ILE A 23 -9.42 -8.02 2.69
N LEU A 24 -8.20 -8.37 2.27
CA LEU A 24 -7.85 -8.41 0.84
C LEU A 24 -8.79 -9.32 0.03
N HIS A 25 -9.22 -10.44 0.61
CA HIS A 25 -10.14 -11.37 -0.04
C HIS A 25 -11.51 -10.72 -0.31
N ILE A 26 -12.02 -9.88 0.62
CA ILE A 26 -13.27 -9.12 0.44
C ILE A 26 -13.06 -8.05 -0.64
N LEU A 27 -11.98 -7.26 -0.53
CA LEU A 27 -11.70 -6.19 -1.50
C LEU A 27 -11.61 -6.73 -2.93
N TYR A 28 -10.80 -7.77 -3.16
CA TYR A 28 -10.64 -8.33 -4.52
C TYR A 28 -11.92 -8.96 -5.08
N ALA A 29 -12.78 -9.50 -4.21
CA ALA A 29 -14.07 -10.03 -4.63
C ALA A 29 -15.02 -8.93 -5.10
N LEU A 30 -14.86 -7.70 -4.59
CA LEU A 30 -15.70 -6.54 -4.90
C LEU A 30 -15.09 -5.63 -5.98
N PHE A 31 -13.85 -5.88 -6.43
CA PHE A 31 -13.24 -5.11 -7.52
C PHE A 31 -14.02 -5.30 -8.82
N PRO A 32 -14.10 -4.28 -9.67
CA PRO A 32 -14.84 -4.37 -10.93
C PRO A 32 -14.25 -5.44 -11.84
N LEU A 33 -15.07 -6.02 -12.74
CA LEU A 33 -14.62 -7.05 -13.66
C LEU A 33 -13.71 -6.53 -14.76
N ASN A 34 -14.00 -5.33 -15.27
CA ASN A 34 -13.39 -4.78 -16.47
C ASN A 34 -12.67 -3.48 -16.15
N TYR A 35 -11.35 -3.55 -15.99
CA TYR A 35 -10.43 -2.42 -15.96
C TYR A 35 -9.06 -2.90 -16.43
N GLU A 36 -8.24 -1.97 -16.91
CA GLU A 36 -6.87 -2.25 -17.38
C GLU A 36 -5.82 -1.47 -16.58
N ARG A 37 -6.25 -0.41 -15.90
CA ARG A 37 -5.40 0.51 -15.16
C ARG A 37 -5.84 0.50 -13.69
N TYR A 38 -4.94 0.12 -12.81
CA TYR A 38 -5.15 0.12 -11.37
C TYR A 38 -4.39 1.28 -10.73
N ILE A 39 -5.08 2.14 -10.04
CA ILE A 39 -4.49 3.32 -9.39
C ILE A 39 -4.84 3.30 -7.90
N GLU A 40 -3.83 3.43 -7.06
CA GLU A 40 -3.94 3.46 -5.60
C GLU A 40 -3.45 4.83 -5.08
N PRO A 41 -4.34 5.85 -4.94
CA PRO A 41 -3.98 7.21 -4.53
C PRO A 41 -3.48 7.31 -3.09
N PHE A 42 -3.89 6.39 -2.22
CA PHE A 42 -3.53 6.29 -0.81
C PHE A 42 -2.92 4.91 -0.54
N GLY A 43 -1.71 4.69 -1.03
CA GLY A 43 -1.10 3.36 -1.08
C GLY A 43 -0.68 2.79 0.27
N GLY A 44 -0.27 3.65 1.23
CA GLY A 44 0.12 3.23 2.55
C GLY A 44 1.16 2.10 2.54
N SER A 45 0.84 0.99 3.16
CA SER A 45 1.73 -0.18 3.17
C SER A 45 1.88 -0.89 1.82
N GLY A 46 1.14 -0.50 0.79
CA GLY A 46 1.07 -1.20 -0.50
C GLY A 46 0.40 -2.58 -0.42
N ALA A 47 -0.33 -2.88 0.66
CA ALA A 47 -0.87 -4.22 0.89
C ALA A 47 -1.83 -4.67 -0.21
N VAL A 48 -2.66 -3.76 -0.73
CA VAL A 48 -3.64 -4.09 -1.76
C VAL A 48 -2.95 -4.30 -3.11
N LEU A 49 -2.04 -3.42 -3.50
CA LEU A 49 -1.27 -3.58 -4.74
C LEU A 49 -0.39 -4.84 -4.72
N LEU A 50 0.39 -5.03 -3.65
CA LEU A 50 1.34 -6.14 -3.53
C LEU A 50 0.65 -7.50 -3.36
N GLY A 51 -0.51 -7.53 -2.71
CA GLY A 51 -1.29 -8.75 -2.47
C GLY A 51 -2.02 -9.29 -3.70
N LYS A 52 -2.07 -8.54 -4.81
CA LYS A 52 -2.69 -9.01 -6.06
C LYS A 52 -1.86 -10.14 -6.65
N LYS A 53 -2.54 -11.23 -7.05
CA LYS A 53 -1.90 -12.40 -7.65
C LYS A 53 -1.12 -12.09 -8.93
N LYS A 54 -1.64 -11.18 -9.72
CA LYS A 54 -1.03 -10.72 -10.98
C LYS A 54 -1.10 -9.21 -11.04
N PRO A 55 -0.06 -8.54 -11.57
CA PRO A 55 -0.14 -7.12 -11.88
C PRO A 55 -1.17 -6.90 -12.99
N ASP A 56 -1.78 -5.72 -12.98
CA ASP A 56 -2.59 -5.24 -14.11
C ASP A 56 -1.68 -4.73 -15.24
N LYS A 57 -2.27 -4.42 -16.38
CA LYS A 57 -1.52 -3.90 -17.54
C LYS A 57 -0.80 -2.59 -17.22
N PHE A 58 -1.38 -1.79 -16.32
CA PHE A 58 -0.82 -0.54 -15.85
C PHE A 58 -1.19 -0.34 -14.39
N GLU A 59 -0.21 -0.06 -13.55
CA GLU A 59 -0.40 0.13 -12.11
C GLU A 59 0.28 1.40 -11.64
N VAL A 60 -0.40 2.15 -10.76
CA VAL A 60 0.13 3.33 -10.09
C VAL A 60 -0.02 3.15 -8.58
N TYR A 61 1.08 3.29 -7.88
CA TYR A 61 1.13 3.39 -6.43
C TYR A 61 1.48 4.83 -6.06
N ASN A 62 0.66 5.45 -5.23
CA ASN A 62 0.91 6.80 -4.74
C ASN A 62 0.67 6.87 -3.23
N ASP A 63 1.41 7.71 -2.56
CA ASP A 63 1.13 8.13 -1.20
C ASP A 63 1.60 9.56 -0.98
N PHE A 64 0.92 10.29 -0.11
CA PHE A 64 1.34 11.64 0.27
C PHE A 64 2.59 11.62 1.15
N ASN A 65 2.83 10.50 1.87
CA ASN A 65 3.99 10.33 2.73
C ASN A 65 5.27 10.08 1.91
N HIS A 66 6.07 11.12 1.78
CA HIS A 66 7.33 11.08 1.04
C HIS A 66 8.28 9.94 1.50
N ASN A 67 8.31 9.60 2.80
CA ASN A 67 9.17 8.52 3.30
C ASN A 67 8.71 7.14 2.82
N LEU A 68 7.40 6.91 2.66
CA LEU A 68 6.88 5.67 2.05
C LEU A 68 7.29 5.59 0.58
N ILE A 69 7.12 6.67 -0.15
CA ILE A 69 7.47 6.73 -1.56
C ILE A 69 8.97 6.49 -1.74
N ASN A 70 9.82 7.19 -0.98
CA ASN A 70 11.26 6.96 -1.00
C ASN A 70 11.63 5.51 -0.68
N LEU A 71 10.97 4.91 0.31
CA LEU A 71 11.18 3.51 0.69
C LEU A 71 10.88 2.55 -0.46
N PHE A 72 9.70 2.66 -1.09
CA PHE A 72 9.32 1.76 -2.17
C PHE A 72 10.13 2.00 -3.44
N ARG A 73 10.48 3.24 -3.76
CA ARG A 73 11.41 3.55 -4.85
C ARG A 73 12.78 2.92 -4.62
N CYS A 74 13.37 3.08 -3.43
CA CYS A 74 14.67 2.47 -3.11
C CYS A 74 14.63 0.94 -3.18
N MET A 75 13.55 0.30 -2.72
CA MET A 75 13.39 -1.16 -2.84
C MET A 75 13.26 -1.61 -4.29
N ARG A 76 12.57 -0.85 -5.15
CA ARG A 76 12.41 -1.17 -6.57
C ARG A 76 13.68 -0.96 -7.37
N ASP A 77 14.29 0.22 -7.23
CA ASP A 77 15.31 0.70 -8.16
C ASP A 77 16.73 0.37 -7.69
N ARG A 78 16.93 0.21 -6.37
CA ARG A 78 18.25 -0.01 -5.76
C ARG A 78 18.23 -1.12 -4.70
N PRO A 79 17.70 -2.33 -4.99
CA PRO A 79 17.49 -3.37 -3.98
C PRO A 79 18.80 -3.84 -3.33
N MET A 80 19.89 -3.94 -4.10
CA MET A 80 21.19 -4.39 -3.57
C MET A 80 21.80 -3.37 -2.61
N ALA A 81 21.79 -2.10 -2.97
CA ALA A 81 22.27 -1.03 -2.11
C ALA A 81 21.39 -0.91 -0.85
N PHE A 82 20.07 -1.09 -1.00
CA PHE A 82 19.14 -1.12 0.12
C PHE A 82 19.46 -2.24 1.12
N ILE A 83 19.73 -3.45 0.62
CA ILE A 83 20.11 -4.61 1.45
C ILE A 83 21.47 -4.37 2.14
N LYS A 84 22.45 -3.80 1.44
CA LYS A 84 23.74 -3.44 2.03
C LYS A 84 23.59 -2.42 3.16
N GLU A 85 22.82 -1.35 2.96
CA GLU A 85 22.58 -0.32 3.99
C GLU A 85 21.74 -0.86 5.15
N LEU A 86 20.80 -1.79 4.89
CA LEU A 86 20.01 -2.44 5.94
C LEU A 86 20.94 -3.18 6.94
N GLY A 87 22.00 -3.80 6.44
CA GLY A 87 22.98 -4.54 7.23
C GLY A 87 22.40 -5.78 7.89
N PHE A 88 23.24 -6.47 8.66
CA PHE A 88 22.88 -7.75 9.30
C PHE A 88 22.44 -7.59 10.76
N TYR A 89 22.64 -6.42 11.37
CA TYR A 89 22.37 -6.21 12.78
C TYR A 89 20.93 -5.72 13.02
N PRO A 90 20.12 -6.49 13.74
CA PRO A 90 18.87 -5.96 14.23
C PRO A 90 19.18 -4.92 15.31
N LEU A 91 18.84 -3.68 15.06
CA LEU A 91 18.86 -2.62 16.08
C LEU A 91 17.60 -2.81 16.94
N ASN A 92 17.72 -3.49 18.06
CA ASN A 92 16.56 -3.89 18.87
C ASN A 92 16.68 -3.38 20.31
N SER A 93 17.06 -2.14 20.46
CA SER A 93 17.08 -1.48 21.77
C SER A 93 16.30 -0.17 21.72
N ARG A 94 15.91 0.32 22.91
CA ARG A 94 15.28 1.64 23.04
C ARG A 94 16.23 2.76 22.59
N ASP A 95 17.51 2.60 22.86
CA ASP A 95 18.52 3.59 22.51
C ASP A 95 18.71 3.66 20.99
N ASP A 96 18.76 2.50 20.32
CA ASP A 96 18.78 2.43 18.84
C ASP A 96 17.54 3.09 18.25
N PHE A 97 16.36 2.82 18.81
CA PHE A 97 15.13 3.45 18.34
C PHE A 97 15.15 4.97 18.51
N ASN A 98 15.66 5.47 19.65
CA ASN A 98 15.79 6.90 19.87
C ASN A 98 16.83 7.54 18.93
N ALA A 99 17.95 6.84 18.67
CA ALA A 99 18.95 7.27 17.70
C ALA A 99 18.35 7.38 16.29
N ILE A 100 17.55 6.40 15.85
CA ILE A 100 16.84 6.44 14.57
C ILE A 100 15.87 7.63 14.52
N LYS A 101 15.09 7.86 15.59
CA LYS A 101 14.19 9.02 15.66
C LYS A 101 14.95 10.34 15.56
N HIS A 102 16.11 10.44 16.21
CA HIS A 102 16.96 11.62 16.11
C HIS A 102 17.49 11.82 14.70
N PHE A 103 17.88 10.73 14.04
CA PHE A 103 18.33 10.71 12.65
C PHE A 103 17.29 11.32 11.69
N PHE A 104 16.00 11.02 11.88
CA PHE A 104 14.91 11.55 11.03
C PHE A 104 14.73 13.08 11.13
N LYS A 105 15.39 13.74 12.10
CA LYS A 105 15.41 15.21 12.21
C LYS A 105 16.46 15.85 11.30
N GLN A 106 17.36 15.04 10.71
CA GLN A 106 18.39 15.55 9.77
C GLN A 106 17.79 15.67 8.37
N GLU A 107 18.22 16.68 7.61
CA GLU A 107 17.64 16.99 6.29
C GLU A 107 18.32 16.24 5.14
N LYS A 108 19.63 15.91 5.25
CA LYS A 108 20.42 15.27 4.19
C LYS A 108 21.29 14.13 4.71
N PHE A 109 21.47 13.12 3.88
CA PHE A 109 22.31 11.97 4.17
C PHE A 109 23.26 11.68 3.01
N GLU A 110 24.46 11.15 3.34
CA GLU A 110 25.46 10.77 2.36
C GLU A 110 25.10 9.39 1.78
N ASP A 111 25.07 9.29 0.46
CA ASP A 111 24.88 8.04 -0.27
C ASP A 111 26.25 7.48 -0.71
N LYS A 112 26.75 6.53 0.04
CA LYS A 112 28.08 5.93 -0.17
C LYS A 112 28.09 4.74 -1.14
N TYR A 113 26.93 4.32 -1.63
CA TYR A 113 26.82 3.18 -2.55
C TYR A 113 26.73 3.58 -4.02
N LEU A 114 26.48 4.86 -4.30
CA LEU A 114 26.34 5.34 -5.67
C LEU A 114 27.60 5.04 -6.51
N ASP A 115 28.78 5.29 -5.96
CA ASP A 115 30.04 5.07 -6.68
C ASP A 115 30.23 3.60 -7.07
N GLU A 116 29.85 2.66 -6.18
CA GLU A 116 29.89 1.22 -6.51
C GLU A 116 28.90 0.88 -7.64
N GLU A 117 27.70 1.46 -7.63
CA GLU A 117 26.68 1.22 -8.67
C GLU A 117 27.11 1.79 -10.02
N LEU A 118 27.75 2.97 -10.02
CA LEU A 118 28.31 3.56 -11.24
C LEU A 118 29.45 2.72 -11.83
N GLU A 119 30.35 2.22 -11.00
CA GLU A 119 31.44 1.33 -11.45
C GLU A 119 30.91 0.00 -12.01
N LEU A 120 29.95 -0.62 -11.33
CA LEU A 120 29.28 -1.83 -11.83
C LEU A 120 28.58 -1.60 -13.17
N THR A 121 27.93 -0.44 -13.34
CA THR A 121 27.26 -0.08 -14.58
C THR A 121 28.23 -0.01 -15.75
N LYS A 122 29.40 0.59 -15.55
CA LYS A 122 30.48 0.66 -16.56
C LYS A 122 31.04 -0.71 -16.93
N ILE A 123 31.10 -1.65 -15.98
CA ILE A 123 31.61 -3.01 -16.22
C ILE A 123 30.60 -3.87 -16.99
N ILE A 124 29.31 -3.72 -16.70
CA ILE A 124 28.25 -4.61 -17.20
C ILE A 124 27.71 -4.16 -18.55
N LEU A 125 27.68 -2.85 -18.82
CA LEU A 125 27.04 -2.29 -20.01
C LEU A 125 28.05 -1.73 -21.00
N PRO A 126 27.73 -1.78 -22.32
CA PRO A 126 28.51 -1.09 -23.34
C PRO A 126 28.54 0.44 -23.10
N ASP A 127 29.64 1.09 -23.42
CA ASP A 127 29.97 2.48 -23.09
C ASP A 127 28.80 3.48 -23.25
N LEU A 128 28.15 3.50 -24.44
CA LEU A 128 27.03 4.41 -24.72
C LEU A 128 25.82 4.20 -23.78
N LYS A 129 25.49 2.93 -23.47
CA LYS A 129 24.40 2.63 -22.54
C LYS A 129 24.79 2.88 -21.08
N ALA A 130 26.06 2.70 -20.77
CA ALA A 130 26.57 2.99 -19.44
C ALA A 130 26.49 4.48 -19.12
N GLU A 131 26.85 5.36 -20.07
CA GLU A 131 26.75 6.83 -19.90
C GLU A 131 25.32 7.29 -19.63
N GLU A 132 24.34 6.81 -20.41
CA GLU A 132 22.93 7.15 -20.24
C GLU A 132 22.42 6.73 -18.84
N ILE A 133 22.77 5.52 -18.38
CA ILE A 133 22.36 5.01 -17.09
C ILE A 133 23.09 5.72 -15.94
N ILE A 134 24.36 6.06 -16.11
CA ILE A 134 25.12 6.86 -15.14
C ILE A 134 24.49 8.24 -14.96
N GLU A 135 24.13 8.93 -16.04
CA GLU A 135 23.42 10.20 -15.95
C GLU A 135 22.08 10.06 -15.20
N LEU A 136 21.36 8.97 -15.49
CA LEU A 136 20.12 8.67 -14.79
C LEU A 136 20.35 8.46 -13.30
N TYR A 137 21.33 7.64 -12.88
CA TYR A 137 21.67 7.42 -11.48
C TYR A 137 22.08 8.71 -10.76
N VAL A 138 22.89 9.54 -11.40
CA VAL A 138 23.30 10.83 -10.83
C VAL A 138 22.10 11.77 -10.62
N ARG A 139 21.12 11.78 -11.53
CA ARG A 139 19.86 12.52 -11.34
C ARG A 139 19.02 11.90 -10.21
N MET A 140 18.89 10.58 -10.21
CA MET A 140 18.11 9.84 -9.20
C MET A 140 18.69 9.99 -7.79
N LYS A 141 20.00 10.26 -7.63
CA LYS A 141 20.62 10.55 -6.32
C LYS A 141 19.95 11.71 -5.59
N GLN A 142 19.41 12.68 -6.33
CA GLN A 142 18.71 13.82 -5.75
C GLN A 142 17.32 13.41 -5.22
N ASP A 143 16.74 12.32 -5.77
CA ASP A 143 15.37 11.89 -5.51
C ASP A 143 15.28 10.72 -4.52
N TYR A 144 16.38 9.96 -4.31
CA TYR A 144 16.40 8.76 -3.47
C TYR A 144 17.40 8.89 -2.32
N ASP A 145 16.86 8.95 -1.12
CA ASP A 145 17.65 8.87 0.10
C ASP A 145 17.62 7.44 0.64
N LEU A 146 18.61 6.64 0.24
CA LEU A 146 18.72 5.24 0.59
C LEU A 146 18.79 5.01 2.11
N ARG A 147 19.62 5.81 2.80
CA ARG A 147 19.80 5.70 4.25
C ARG A 147 18.53 6.07 5.00
N ARG A 148 17.84 7.11 4.54
CA ARG A 148 16.54 7.53 5.08
C ARG A 148 15.50 6.43 4.89
N ALA A 149 15.46 5.78 3.72
CA ALA A 149 14.55 4.67 3.43
C ALA A 149 14.77 3.48 4.38
N VAL A 150 16.02 3.07 4.57
CA VAL A 150 16.37 1.97 5.49
C VAL A 150 16.03 2.32 6.93
N MET A 151 16.35 3.53 7.38
CA MET A 151 16.03 3.98 8.74
C MET A 151 14.52 4.09 8.95
N PHE A 152 13.77 4.51 7.93
CA PHE A 152 12.31 4.53 7.98
C PHE A 152 11.73 3.12 8.14
N LEU A 153 12.22 2.14 7.37
CA LEU A 153 11.82 0.75 7.52
C LEU A 153 12.09 0.23 8.94
N LYS A 154 13.29 0.49 9.47
CA LYS A 154 13.66 0.10 10.84
C LYS A 154 12.76 0.78 11.88
N LEU A 155 12.52 2.10 11.73
CA LEU A 155 11.63 2.85 12.62
C LEU A 155 10.22 2.24 12.68
N LEU A 156 9.63 1.91 11.54
CA LEU A 156 8.31 1.29 11.48
C LEU A 156 8.29 -0.10 12.14
N ARG A 157 9.32 -0.90 11.89
CA ARG A 157 9.43 -2.27 12.45
C ARG A 157 9.61 -2.29 13.96
N TYR A 158 10.33 -1.31 14.53
CA TYR A 158 10.57 -1.23 15.97
C TYR A 158 9.56 -0.36 16.72
N SER A 159 8.57 0.19 16.04
CA SER A 159 7.56 1.02 16.70
C SER A 159 6.31 0.22 17.07
N TYR A 160 5.72 0.59 18.20
CA TYR A 160 4.38 0.11 18.56
C TYR A 160 3.38 0.60 17.51
N SER A 161 2.56 -0.31 17.00
CA SER A 161 1.55 -0.01 15.99
C SER A 161 2.09 0.63 14.71
N SER A 162 3.40 0.51 14.45
CA SER A 162 4.07 1.10 13.29
C SER A 162 3.93 2.63 13.15
N GLY A 163 3.55 3.30 14.24
CA GLY A 163 3.35 4.75 14.25
C GLY A 163 4.64 5.58 14.37
N GLY A 164 5.82 4.96 14.47
CA GLY A 164 7.10 5.66 14.66
C GLY A 164 7.23 6.44 15.97
N LYS A 165 6.25 6.38 16.87
CA LYS A 165 6.18 7.21 18.08
C LYS A 165 6.81 6.56 19.30
N SER A 166 6.54 5.29 19.53
CA SER A 166 6.98 4.54 20.71
C SER A 166 7.65 3.23 20.32
N PHE A 167 8.68 2.87 21.08
CA PHE A 167 9.43 1.63 20.89
C PHE A 167 8.58 0.41 21.23
N ALA A 168 8.62 -0.61 20.37
CA ALA A 168 8.11 -1.94 20.63
C ALA A 168 9.20 -2.96 20.30
N CYS A 169 9.57 -3.74 21.31
CA CYS A 169 10.51 -4.84 21.11
C CYS A 169 9.80 -5.96 20.32
N GLN A 170 9.89 -5.91 19.00
CA GLN A 170 9.44 -6.99 18.13
C GLN A 170 10.63 -7.52 17.36
N PRO A 171 11.21 -8.65 17.78
CA PRO A 171 12.33 -9.24 17.05
C PRO A 171 11.89 -9.62 15.64
N PHE A 172 12.67 -9.26 14.64
CA PHE A 172 12.47 -9.71 13.28
C PHE A 172 13.80 -10.21 12.68
N SER A 173 13.69 -11.17 11.79
CA SER A 173 14.85 -11.66 11.07
C SER A 173 15.20 -10.71 9.93
N VAL A 174 16.36 -10.07 10.00
CA VAL A 174 16.90 -9.22 8.92
C VAL A 174 17.04 -10.02 7.62
N MET A 175 17.44 -11.30 7.73
CA MET A 175 17.58 -12.18 6.56
C MET A 175 16.26 -12.41 5.83
N SER A 176 15.14 -12.50 6.56
CA SER A 176 13.82 -12.65 5.93
C SER A 176 13.40 -11.39 5.16
N LEU A 177 13.92 -10.23 5.55
CA LEU A 177 13.67 -8.98 4.83
C LEU A 177 14.40 -8.91 3.49
N PHE A 178 15.57 -9.51 3.34
CA PHE A 178 16.29 -9.51 2.07
C PHE A 178 15.48 -10.14 0.95
N GLN A 179 14.91 -11.32 1.20
CA GLN A 179 14.03 -11.98 0.24
C GLN A 179 12.77 -11.16 -0.06
N LEU A 180 12.20 -10.54 0.97
CA LEU A 180 11.01 -9.71 0.82
C LEU A 180 11.30 -8.44 0.01
N ILE A 181 12.44 -7.79 0.22
CA ILE A 181 12.87 -6.61 -0.53
C ILE A 181 13.02 -6.95 -2.01
N GLU A 182 13.68 -8.08 -2.33
CA GLU A 182 13.82 -8.58 -3.70
C GLU A 182 12.46 -8.83 -4.35
N GLN A 183 11.55 -9.51 -3.64
CA GLN A 183 10.21 -9.81 -4.14
C GLN A 183 9.39 -8.53 -4.39
N VAL A 184 9.46 -7.57 -3.46
CA VAL A 184 8.78 -6.26 -3.59
C VAL A 184 9.37 -5.48 -4.76
N GLY A 185 10.69 -5.40 -4.87
CA GLY A 185 11.35 -4.72 -5.99
C GLY A 185 10.88 -5.28 -7.33
N LYS A 186 10.94 -6.60 -7.49
CA LYS A 186 10.46 -7.30 -8.70
C LYS A 186 8.98 -7.08 -8.98
N ARG A 187 8.13 -7.08 -7.93
CA ARG A 187 6.68 -6.85 -8.08
C ARG A 187 6.38 -5.44 -8.56
N LEU A 188 7.17 -4.46 -8.13
CA LEU A 188 6.99 -3.05 -8.45
C LEU A 188 7.71 -2.60 -9.74
N GLU A 189 8.46 -3.48 -10.40
CA GLU A 189 9.30 -3.15 -11.57
C GLU A 189 8.56 -2.36 -12.66
N ASN A 190 7.29 -2.72 -12.91
CA ASN A 190 6.44 -2.06 -13.89
C ASN A 190 5.36 -1.16 -13.26
N THR A 191 5.47 -0.86 -11.96
CA THR A 191 4.52 0.02 -11.26
C THR A 191 5.05 1.44 -11.24
N VAL A 192 4.22 2.39 -11.67
CA VAL A 192 4.52 3.83 -11.52
C VAL A 192 4.40 4.19 -10.04
N ILE A 193 5.42 4.80 -9.47
CA ILE A 193 5.44 5.25 -8.07
C ILE A 193 5.44 6.78 -8.04
N GLU A 194 4.36 7.35 -7.53
CA GLU A 194 4.12 8.79 -7.46
C GLU A 194 4.14 9.30 -6.01
N ASN A 195 4.37 10.60 -5.85
CA ASN A 195 4.23 11.31 -4.57
C ASN A 195 3.46 12.59 -4.81
N GLN A 196 2.18 12.46 -5.09
CA GLN A 196 1.32 13.57 -5.47
C GLN A 196 0.10 13.67 -4.55
N ASP A 197 -0.52 14.83 -4.54
CA ASP A 197 -1.87 15.01 -3.99
C ASP A 197 -2.85 14.11 -4.74
N PHE A 198 -3.78 13.50 -4.02
CA PHE A 198 -4.72 12.53 -4.58
C PHE A 198 -5.58 13.10 -5.72
N GLU A 199 -5.97 14.38 -5.63
CA GLU A 199 -6.81 15.03 -6.65
C GLU A 199 -6.02 15.21 -7.95
N VAL A 200 -4.77 15.66 -7.86
CA VAL A 200 -3.88 15.80 -9.01
C VAL A 200 -3.65 14.43 -9.65
N LEU A 201 -3.36 13.42 -8.84
CA LEU A 201 -3.15 12.05 -9.29
C LEU A 201 -4.37 11.48 -10.00
N ILE A 202 -5.55 11.54 -9.38
CA ILE A 202 -6.79 11.01 -9.96
C ILE A 202 -7.07 11.68 -11.30
N LYS A 203 -7.01 13.02 -11.39
CA LYS A 203 -7.20 13.76 -12.63
C LYS A 203 -6.19 13.36 -13.73
N HIS A 204 -4.93 13.12 -13.36
CA HIS A 204 -3.87 12.74 -14.28
C HIS A 204 -4.11 11.37 -14.91
N TYR A 205 -4.54 10.39 -14.10
CA TYR A 205 -4.69 9.00 -14.52
C TYR A 205 -6.13 8.61 -14.89
N ASP A 206 -7.10 9.54 -14.84
CA ASP A 206 -8.50 9.28 -15.12
C ASP A 206 -8.73 8.89 -16.61
N ARG A 207 -9.24 7.68 -16.80
CA ARG A 207 -9.63 7.10 -18.08
C ARG A 207 -10.83 6.16 -17.86
N GLU A 208 -11.61 5.88 -18.89
CA GLU A 208 -12.77 4.98 -18.82
C GLU A 208 -12.40 3.56 -18.32
N ASN A 209 -11.19 3.09 -18.66
CA ASN A 209 -10.69 1.78 -18.25
C ASN A 209 -9.84 1.83 -16.97
N ALA A 210 -9.87 2.96 -16.23
CA ALA A 210 -9.18 3.09 -14.95
C ALA A 210 -10.06 2.58 -13.79
N PHE A 211 -9.38 2.04 -12.78
CA PHE A 211 -9.96 1.70 -11.49
C PHE A 211 -9.13 2.31 -10.38
N PHE A 212 -9.75 3.17 -9.58
CA PHE A 212 -9.15 3.81 -8.42
C PHE A 212 -9.58 3.08 -7.15
N TYR A 213 -8.62 2.56 -6.39
CA TYR A 213 -8.85 2.11 -5.03
C TYR A 213 -8.35 3.16 -4.05
N CYS A 214 -9.24 3.76 -3.29
CA CYS A 214 -8.95 4.84 -2.36
C CYS A 214 -9.15 4.36 -0.92
N ASP A 215 -8.12 4.50 -0.09
CA ASP A 215 -8.12 4.20 1.34
C ASP A 215 -7.61 5.43 2.11
N PRO A 216 -8.38 6.55 2.11
CA PRO A 216 -7.97 7.78 2.77
C PRO A 216 -7.93 7.62 4.29
N PRO A 217 -7.34 8.56 5.04
CA PRO A 217 -7.51 8.64 6.48
C PRO A 217 -9.00 8.63 6.84
N TYR A 218 -9.39 7.79 7.81
CA TYR A 218 -10.79 7.63 8.18
C TYR A 218 -11.30 8.83 8.95
N PHE A 219 -12.57 9.17 8.71
CA PHE A 219 -13.25 10.26 9.42
C PHE A 219 -13.18 10.04 10.95
N SER A 220 -12.92 11.10 11.71
CA SER A 220 -12.65 11.13 13.15
C SER A 220 -11.35 10.43 13.61
N SER A 221 -10.52 9.93 12.69
CA SER A 221 -9.21 9.34 13.03
C SER A 221 -8.04 9.91 12.21
N GLU A 222 -8.24 11.01 11.49
CA GLU A 222 -7.27 11.66 10.60
C GLU A 222 -6.00 12.09 11.34
N TYR A 223 -6.13 12.50 12.61
CA TYR A 223 -5.02 12.91 13.48
C TYR A 223 -3.96 11.82 13.68
N VAL A 224 -4.35 10.57 13.45
CA VAL A 224 -3.46 9.42 13.58
C VAL A 224 -2.38 9.41 12.51
N TYR A 225 -2.72 9.83 11.31
CA TYR A 225 -1.85 9.79 10.12
C TYR A 225 -0.90 11.00 10.01
N GLN A 226 -1.13 12.09 10.77
CA GLN A 226 -0.31 13.29 10.76
C GLN A 226 -0.13 13.93 9.37
N CYS A 227 -1.06 13.68 8.45
CA CYS A 227 -1.03 14.22 7.09
C CYS A 227 -1.87 15.48 6.91
N GLY A 228 -2.50 15.98 7.98
CA GLY A 228 -3.35 17.16 7.92
C GLY A 228 -4.64 16.98 7.10
N PHE A 229 -5.08 15.73 6.88
CA PHE A 229 -6.32 15.44 6.17
C PHE A 229 -7.51 15.96 6.98
N THR A 230 -8.42 16.67 6.33
CA THR A 230 -9.53 17.40 6.96
C THR A 230 -10.87 17.00 6.32
N TRP A 231 -11.98 17.49 6.88
CA TRP A 231 -13.30 17.32 6.27
C TRP A 231 -13.38 17.87 4.84
N ASP A 232 -12.72 18.99 4.57
CA ASP A 232 -12.65 19.56 3.22
C ASP A 232 -11.95 18.63 2.24
N ASP A 233 -10.97 17.84 2.71
CA ASP A 233 -10.30 16.83 1.88
C ASP A 233 -11.21 15.63 1.59
N HIS A 234 -12.07 15.21 2.54
CA HIS A 234 -13.10 14.20 2.28
C HIS A 234 -14.08 14.65 1.20
N GLN A 235 -14.54 15.91 1.28
CA GLN A 235 -15.42 16.51 0.27
C GLN A 235 -14.70 16.65 -1.08
N ARG A 236 -13.45 17.09 -1.08
CA ARG A 236 -12.60 17.21 -2.27
C ARG A 236 -12.40 15.86 -2.95
N LEU A 237 -12.12 14.80 -2.18
CA LEU A 237 -12.00 13.45 -2.70
C LEU A 237 -13.28 12.98 -3.35
N LYS A 238 -14.41 13.09 -2.66
CA LYS A 238 -15.74 12.74 -3.21
C LYS A 238 -16.03 13.48 -4.51
N ASN A 239 -15.78 14.78 -4.55
CA ASN A 239 -16.04 15.59 -5.75
C ASN A 239 -15.12 15.21 -6.92
N THR A 240 -13.86 14.90 -6.64
CA THR A 240 -12.92 14.43 -7.64
C THR A 240 -13.35 13.09 -8.24
N LEU A 241 -13.75 12.14 -7.39
CA LEU A 241 -14.21 10.82 -7.81
C LEU A 241 -15.57 10.89 -8.57
N ALA A 242 -16.48 11.76 -8.13
CA ALA A 242 -17.77 11.97 -8.80
C ALA A 242 -17.62 12.48 -10.25
N ASN A 243 -16.54 13.23 -10.52
CA ASN A 243 -16.25 13.77 -11.85
C ASN A 243 -15.31 12.88 -12.68
N SER A 244 -14.86 11.75 -12.14
CA SER A 244 -13.97 10.83 -12.86
C SER A 244 -14.73 9.94 -13.82
N LYS A 245 -14.08 9.54 -14.92
CA LYS A 245 -14.59 8.60 -15.91
C LYS A 245 -14.40 7.15 -15.49
N GLY A 246 -13.37 6.92 -14.66
CA GLY A 246 -13.00 5.60 -14.19
C GLY A 246 -13.94 5.05 -13.13
N LYS A 247 -13.83 3.76 -12.88
CA LYS A 247 -14.47 3.11 -11.74
C LYS A 247 -13.66 3.40 -10.48
N TRP A 248 -14.35 3.51 -9.34
CA TRP A 248 -13.65 3.71 -8.07
C TRP A 248 -14.32 2.96 -6.92
N LEU A 249 -13.51 2.58 -5.96
CA LEU A 249 -13.88 1.98 -4.69
C LEU A 249 -13.16 2.73 -3.57
N VAL A 250 -13.92 3.21 -2.60
CA VAL A 250 -13.37 3.91 -1.42
C VAL A 250 -13.69 3.12 -0.17
N SER A 251 -12.72 2.99 0.74
CA SER A 251 -12.92 2.40 2.06
C SER A 251 -12.94 3.47 3.15
N TYR A 252 -13.91 3.33 4.08
CA TYR A 252 -14.08 4.20 5.25
C TYR A 252 -14.57 3.41 6.47
N ASN A 253 -14.50 4.05 7.65
CA ASN A 253 -15.33 3.65 8.78
C ASN A 253 -16.80 3.98 8.49
N ASP A 254 -17.69 3.09 8.90
CA ASP A 254 -19.12 3.34 8.77
C ASP A 254 -19.59 4.40 9.77
N CYS A 255 -20.02 5.55 9.26
CA CYS A 255 -20.59 6.64 10.03
C CYS A 255 -21.56 7.46 9.18
N GLU A 256 -22.44 8.20 9.85
CA GLU A 256 -23.51 8.96 9.20
C GLU A 256 -22.97 10.04 8.27
N GLU A 257 -21.89 10.72 8.66
CA GLU A 257 -21.27 11.79 7.89
C GLU A 257 -20.76 11.29 6.53
N ILE A 258 -20.12 10.12 6.52
CA ILE A 258 -19.60 9.51 5.27
C ILE A 258 -20.75 8.96 4.44
N ARG A 259 -21.75 8.32 5.05
CA ARG A 259 -22.95 7.88 4.30
C ARG A 259 -23.68 9.04 3.63
N ASN A 260 -23.85 10.15 4.33
CA ASN A 260 -24.47 11.37 3.79
C ASN A 260 -23.61 12.00 2.67
N LEU A 261 -22.26 12.01 2.84
CA LEU A 261 -21.35 12.56 1.83
C LEU A 261 -21.43 11.79 0.50
N TYR A 262 -21.59 10.47 0.56
CA TYR A 262 -21.62 9.58 -0.60
C TYR A 262 -23.05 9.09 -0.94
N ASP A 263 -24.09 9.80 -0.50
CA ASP A 263 -25.47 9.45 -0.84
C ASP A 263 -25.67 9.28 -2.36
N GLY A 264 -26.42 8.26 -2.74
CA GLY A 264 -26.69 7.91 -4.15
C GLY A 264 -25.64 6.96 -4.79
N TYR A 265 -24.59 6.55 -4.06
CA TYR A 265 -23.62 5.54 -4.53
C TYR A 265 -23.93 4.16 -3.94
N SER A 266 -23.22 3.13 -4.45
CA SER A 266 -23.35 1.76 -3.93
C SER A 266 -22.58 1.59 -2.64
N PHE A 267 -23.21 1.06 -1.60
CA PHE A 267 -22.59 0.77 -0.30
C PHE A 267 -22.45 -0.74 -0.08
N PHE A 268 -21.37 -1.12 0.57
CA PHE A 268 -21.14 -2.45 1.11
C PHE A 268 -20.55 -2.29 2.51
N ASP A 269 -21.32 -2.64 3.51
CA ASP A 269 -20.91 -2.56 4.92
C ASP A 269 -20.62 -3.95 5.47
N PHE A 270 -19.57 -4.05 6.27
CA PHE A 270 -19.18 -5.27 6.97
C PHE A 270 -18.43 -4.94 8.26
N THR A 271 -18.36 -5.91 9.13
CA THR A 271 -17.72 -5.73 10.42
C THR A 271 -16.38 -6.46 10.46
N ARG A 272 -15.35 -5.77 10.90
CA ARG A 272 -14.01 -6.33 11.05
C ARG A 272 -13.61 -6.42 12.52
N LEU A 273 -12.99 -7.54 12.92
CA LEU A 273 -12.31 -7.65 14.19
C LEU A 273 -10.98 -6.88 14.16
N HIS A 274 -10.81 -5.91 15.05
CA HIS A 274 -9.59 -5.09 15.08
C HIS A 274 -8.52 -5.71 15.97
N ASN A 275 -7.47 -6.30 15.39
CA ASN A 275 -6.41 -7.03 16.09
C ASN A 275 -5.70 -6.25 17.22
N MET A 276 -5.66 -4.92 17.16
CA MET A 276 -4.98 -4.09 18.17
C MET A 276 -5.87 -3.78 19.36
N LYS A 277 -7.14 -3.49 19.14
CA LYS A 277 -8.09 -3.22 20.22
C LYS A 277 -8.53 -4.50 20.94
N GLN A 278 -8.43 -5.66 20.30
CA GLN A 278 -8.62 -6.96 20.98
C GLN A 278 -7.66 -7.18 22.15
N ARG A 279 -6.52 -6.50 22.19
CA ARG A 279 -5.60 -6.54 23.36
C ARG A 279 -6.07 -5.68 24.52
N ILE A 280 -6.96 -4.71 24.27
CA ILE A 280 -7.52 -3.79 25.26
C ILE A 280 -8.98 -4.15 25.55
N ASN A 281 -9.78 -4.37 24.50
CA ASN A 281 -11.18 -4.77 24.57
C ASN A 281 -11.40 -5.97 23.62
N ALA A 282 -11.40 -7.19 24.17
CA ALA A 282 -11.64 -8.38 23.38
C ALA A 282 -13.05 -8.34 22.75
N GLY A 283 -13.15 -8.52 21.43
CA GLY A 283 -14.42 -8.56 20.69
C GLY A 283 -14.94 -7.22 20.20
N GLU A 284 -14.20 -6.12 20.34
CA GLU A 284 -14.61 -4.84 19.76
C GLU A 284 -14.61 -4.92 18.22
N GLN A 285 -15.77 -4.72 17.67
CA GLN A 285 -16.04 -4.76 16.22
C GLN A 285 -15.93 -3.36 15.64
N PHE A 286 -15.33 -3.27 14.44
CA PHE A 286 -15.24 -2.02 13.68
C PHE A 286 -16.08 -2.13 12.42
N PRO A 287 -17.11 -1.31 12.31
CA PRO A 287 -17.88 -1.21 11.08
C PRO A 287 -17.00 -0.57 9.99
N GLU A 288 -16.82 -1.28 8.90
CA GLU A 288 -16.13 -0.83 7.68
C GLU A 288 -17.17 -0.60 6.60
N LEU A 289 -16.95 0.42 5.79
CA LEU A 289 -17.82 0.80 4.69
C LEU A 289 -17.01 0.87 3.40
N LEU A 290 -17.47 0.16 2.37
CA LEU A 290 -16.96 0.29 1.01
C LEU A 290 -18.00 1.00 0.16
N ILE A 291 -17.55 1.97 -0.65
CA ILE A 291 -18.40 2.82 -1.45
C ILE A 291 -17.90 2.82 -2.88
N SER A 292 -18.79 2.68 -3.89
CA SER A 292 -18.39 2.64 -5.28
C SER A 292 -19.38 3.31 -6.23
N ASN A 293 -18.88 3.70 -7.43
CA ASN A 293 -19.70 4.16 -8.55
C ASN A 293 -20.14 3.05 -9.50
N TYR A 294 -19.94 1.80 -9.11
CA TYR A 294 -20.33 0.62 -9.89
C TYR A 294 -20.98 -0.42 -8.98
N ASP A 295 -21.61 -1.42 -9.61
CA ASP A 295 -22.22 -2.54 -8.89
C ASP A 295 -21.16 -3.51 -8.36
N MET A 296 -20.88 -3.47 -7.07
CA MET A 296 -19.91 -4.33 -6.40
C MET A 296 -20.26 -5.84 -6.45
N TYR A 297 -21.52 -6.17 -6.67
CA TYR A 297 -22.00 -7.55 -6.75
C TYR A 297 -21.94 -8.15 -8.17
N GLU A 298 -21.50 -7.37 -9.16
CA GLU A 298 -21.42 -7.81 -10.56
C GLU A 298 -20.60 -9.09 -10.71
N ARG A 299 -19.47 -9.18 -9.99
CA ARG A 299 -18.58 -10.34 -10.05
C ARG A 299 -19.25 -11.60 -9.51
N GLN A 300 -19.96 -11.51 -8.39
CA GLN A 300 -20.66 -12.64 -7.78
C GLN A 300 -21.84 -13.13 -8.64
N ARG A 301 -22.56 -12.20 -9.26
CA ARG A 301 -23.67 -12.56 -10.16
C ARG A 301 -23.23 -13.19 -11.46
N ASN A 302 -22.17 -12.67 -12.07
CA ASN A 302 -21.73 -13.10 -13.40
C ASN A 302 -20.76 -14.27 -13.39
N LYS A 303 -19.98 -14.45 -12.29
CA LYS A 303 -18.96 -15.50 -12.18
C LYS A 303 -18.80 -16.02 -10.75
N PRO A 304 -19.79 -16.71 -10.19
CA PRO A 304 -19.70 -17.22 -8.81
C PRO A 304 -18.51 -18.17 -8.59
N LEU A 305 -18.01 -18.85 -9.63
CA LEU A 305 -16.82 -19.72 -9.57
C LEU A 305 -15.48 -18.99 -9.54
N GLN A 306 -15.42 -17.67 -9.81
CA GLN A 306 -14.15 -16.94 -9.77
C GLN A 306 -13.64 -16.63 -8.35
N LEU A 307 -14.46 -16.82 -7.33
CA LEU A 307 -13.98 -16.78 -5.94
C LEU A 307 -12.93 -17.86 -5.68
N SER A 308 -13.03 -19.03 -6.33
CA SER A 308 -12.02 -20.08 -6.26
C SER A 308 -10.67 -19.71 -6.87
N LEU A 309 -10.63 -18.69 -7.74
CA LEU A 309 -9.38 -18.17 -8.33
C LEU A 309 -8.62 -17.23 -7.40
N LEU A 310 -9.22 -16.83 -6.27
CA LEU A 310 -8.55 -15.96 -5.31
C LEU A 310 -7.60 -16.72 -4.37
N ASP A 311 -7.44 -18.07 -4.52
CA ASP A 311 -6.66 -18.94 -3.62
C ASP A 311 -6.90 -18.63 -2.14
N LEU A 312 -8.17 -18.46 -1.80
CA LEU A 312 -8.57 -18.21 -0.43
C LEU A 312 -8.37 -19.48 0.40
N THR A 313 -7.97 -19.31 1.65
CA THR A 313 -8.06 -20.41 2.61
C THR A 313 -9.52 -20.78 2.83
N THR A 314 -9.79 -21.97 3.32
CA THR A 314 -11.16 -22.40 3.63
C THR A 314 -11.87 -21.44 4.59
N GLU A 315 -11.14 -20.93 5.60
CA GLU A 315 -11.67 -19.93 6.53
C GLU A 315 -12.02 -18.61 5.83
N GLN A 316 -11.17 -18.11 4.95
CA GLN A 316 -11.43 -16.91 4.16
C GLN A 316 -12.60 -17.07 3.19
N GLN A 317 -12.79 -18.28 2.63
CA GLN A 317 -13.95 -18.58 1.78
C GLN A 317 -15.26 -18.56 2.57
N ILE A 318 -15.27 -19.17 3.77
CA ILE A 318 -16.44 -19.19 4.65
C ILE A 318 -16.79 -17.76 5.11
N ASP A 319 -15.78 -17.00 5.55
CA ASP A 319 -15.93 -15.61 5.99
C ASP A 319 -16.53 -14.74 4.86
N LEU A 320 -15.95 -14.83 3.67
CA LEU A 320 -16.43 -14.09 2.50
C LEU A 320 -17.88 -14.47 2.12
N GLU A 321 -18.19 -15.77 2.08
CA GLU A 321 -19.55 -16.24 1.77
C GLU A 321 -20.57 -15.79 2.80
N GLN A 322 -20.20 -15.75 4.08
CA GLN A 322 -21.08 -15.29 5.16
C GLN A 322 -21.36 -13.79 5.02
N ILE A 323 -20.31 -12.97 4.85
CA ILE A 323 -20.40 -11.52 4.66
C ILE A 323 -21.26 -11.19 3.45
N LEU A 324 -21.01 -11.84 2.32
CA LEU A 324 -21.78 -11.60 1.08
C LEU A 324 -23.27 -11.98 1.23
N LYS A 325 -23.59 -13.06 1.96
CA LYS A 325 -24.99 -13.45 2.24
C LYS A 325 -25.71 -12.44 3.13
N GLU A 326 -25.04 -11.97 4.19
CA GLU A 326 -25.60 -10.98 5.11
C GLU A 326 -25.89 -9.64 4.40
N CYS A 327 -24.97 -9.19 3.54
CA CYS A 327 -25.17 -7.97 2.76
C CYS A 327 -26.27 -8.05 1.71
N ILE A 328 -26.43 -9.20 1.05
CA ILE A 328 -27.53 -9.41 0.07
C ILE A 328 -28.89 -9.38 0.77
N ILE A 329 -28.98 -9.94 1.97
CA ILE A 329 -30.24 -9.96 2.75
C ILE A 329 -30.59 -8.54 3.22
N ASN A 330 -29.63 -7.73 3.59
CA ASN A 330 -29.85 -6.36 4.10
C ASN A 330 -30.18 -5.35 2.99
N ASN A 331 -29.64 -5.52 1.78
CA ASN A 331 -29.89 -4.64 0.63
C ASN A 331 -31.08 -5.06 -0.24
N GLY A 332 -31.74 -6.16 0.08
CA GLY A 332 -32.96 -6.65 -0.57
C GLY A 332 -34.27 -6.24 0.12
N LYS A 333 -34.19 -5.34 1.10
CA LYS A 333 -35.32 -4.66 1.75
C LYS A 333 -35.25 -3.18 1.44
#